data_b51936f4540e5d545e52e23acd224237
#
_entry.id   b51936f4540e5d545e52e23acd224237
#
_cell.length_a   1.000
_cell.length_b   1.000
_cell.length_c   1.000
_cell.angle_alpha   90.00
_cell.angle_beta   90.00
_cell.angle_gamma   90.00
#
_symmetry.space_group_name_H-M   'P 1'
#
loop_
_entity.id
_entity.type
_entity.pdbx_description
1 polymer ?
#
loop_
_entity_poly.entity_id
_entity_poly.type
_entity_poly.pdbx_seq_one_letter_code
_entity_poly.pdbx_strand_id
1 'polypeptide(L)'
;MKPAPDNQYRWTIAVVAVLIYFFTNGMAIFVPQNLFPRLMEDFSVTSAVISRSAGITLLAAAFMAPFAGALIDRFGVIRIIRVGLVVMLICFISYPFAGSIEQLYVIHAGLALGLVCSGLMPNVVLITAWFQKGRGSMIGILAAGSSLAGAVLPLAISPLVLNPDYGWRWGMGALAIAFFFFAFVPGFLLLKPAPTPDSDADTTVPADGVELRTAMRSITLWALALGSACLWFSIQSMNSQVTIFFEQEAALTPQRATLLFSLIFWCSFFGKFLFGAVSDFIAKRHVMQIASCILFLGCLLLFNYSGGELSLTTDGLRLTLFAAVFGLGFGGCFTMIQLVAVESFGQRSLGKILGFIVFIDSTGAALGTVLIGQLRTSTGDYLVPFLVVTAVAATAILAVSLIKPVTSSADLSANR
;
A
#
# COMPACT_ATOMS: atom_id res chain seq x y z
N MET A 1 -29.28 31.60 14.61
CA MET A 1 -28.62 30.28 14.64
C MET A 1 -28.53 29.77 13.21
N LYS A 2 -27.34 29.81 12.60
CA LYS A 2 -27.11 29.09 11.32
C LYS A 2 -27.17 27.59 11.62
N PRO A 3 -27.84 26.78 10.80
CA PRO A 3 -27.85 25.33 11.01
C PRO A 3 -26.41 24.84 11.03
N ALA A 4 -26.08 23.98 12.00
CA ALA A 4 -24.79 23.31 12.05
C ALA A 4 -24.48 22.67 10.69
N PRO A 5 -23.23 22.76 10.20
CA PRO A 5 -22.88 22.19 8.91
C PRO A 5 -23.31 20.75 8.89
N ASP A 6 -23.97 20.38 7.82
CA ASP A 6 -24.71 19.15 7.57
C ASP A 6 -23.90 17.93 8.06
N ASN A 7 -24.21 17.46 9.26
CA ASN A 7 -23.52 16.35 9.92
C ASN A 7 -23.58 15.07 9.06
N GLN A 8 -24.48 15.02 8.09
CA GLN A 8 -24.63 13.92 7.14
C GLN A 8 -23.64 14.06 5.96
N TYR A 9 -23.33 15.29 5.52
CA TYR A 9 -22.47 15.50 4.34
C TYR A 9 -21.02 15.03 4.56
N ARG A 10 -20.49 15.07 5.80
CA ARG A 10 -19.17 14.52 6.13
C ARG A 10 -19.05 13.04 5.78
N TRP A 11 -20.14 12.26 5.93
CA TRP A 11 -20.15 10.85 5.58
C TRP A 11 -20.11 10.64 4.06
N THR A 12 -20.76 11.52 3.30
CA THR A 12 -20.64 11.54 1.83
C THR A 12 -19.17 11.75 1.41
N ILE A 13 -18.50 12.74 2.01
CA ILE A 13 -17.07 12.98 1.76
C ILE A 13 -16.23 11.75 2.12
N ALA A 14 -16.50 11.12 3.26
CA ALA A 14 -15.78 9.93 3.69
C ALA A 14 -15.93 8.75 2.71
N VAL A 15 -17.17 8.47 2.29
CA VAL A 15 -17.45 7.39 1.32
C VAL A 15 -16.76 7.68 0.00
N VAL A 16 -16.86 8.92 -0.51
CA VAL A 16 -16.20 9.30 -1.77
C VAL A 16 -14.68 9.18 -1.66
N ALA A 17 -14.08 9.64 -0.56
CA ALA A 17 -12.64 9.52 -0.34
C ALA A 17 -12.18 8.05 -0.28
N VAL A 18 -12.95 7.18 0.39
CA VAL A 18 -12.67 5.73 0.44
C VAL A 18 -12.80 5.11 -0.95
N LEU A 19 -13.81 5.44 -1.73
CA LEU A 19 -13.99 4.94 -3.10
C LEU A 19 -12.85 5.43 -4.02
N ILE A 20 -12.46 6.70 -3.93
CA ILE A 20 -11.31 7.23 -4.67
C ILE A 20 -10.06 6.41 -4.34
N TYR A 21 -9.74 6.23 -3.06
CA TYR A 21 -8.55 5.50 -2.66
C TYR A 21 -8.62 4.01 -3.01
N PHE A 22 -9.79 3.39 -2.86
CA PHE A 22 -10.05 2.01 -3.26
C PHE A 22 -9.68 1.79 -4.74
N PHE A 23 -10.26 2.58 -5.64
CA PHE A 23 -10.01 2.41 -7.06
C PHE A 23 -8.60 2.84 -7.48
N THR A 24 -8.11 4.00 -7.01
CA THR A 24 -6.80 4.51 -7.43
C THR A 24 -5.67 3.60 -6.99
N ASN A 25 -5.71 3.10 -5.75
CA ASN A 25 -4.69 2.18 -5.24
C ASN A 25 -4.83 0.78 -5.85
N GLY A 26 -6.05 0.24 -5.90
CA GLY A 26 -6.32 -1.08 -6.43
C GLY A 26 -5.93 -1.23 -7.89
N MET A 27 -6.37 -0.30 -8.74
CA MET A 27 -6.11 -0.35 -10.18
C MET A 27 -4.69 0.08 -10.58
N ALA A 28 -4.02 0.90 -9.77
CA ALA A 28 -2.66 1.31 -10.08
C ALA A 28 -1.60 0.31 -9.61
N ILE A 29 -1.88 -0.47 -8.56
CA ILE A 29 -0.90 -1.36 -7.94
C ILE A 29 -1.34 -2.81 -8.00
N PHE A 30 -2.47 -3.19 -7.39
CA PHE A 30 -2.78 -4.58 -7.10
C PHE A 30 -3.38 -5.33 -8.29
N VAL A 31 -4.26 -4.69 -9.06
CA VAL A 31 -4.82 -5.31 -10.28
C VAL A 31 -3.72 -5.61 -11.30
N PRO A 32 -2.82 -4.66 -11.66
CA PRO A 32 -1.71 -4.96 -12.56
C PRO A 32 -0.83 -6.12 -12.08
N GLN A 33 -0.51 -6.18 -10.79
CA GLN A 33 0.31 -7.25 -10.22
C GLN A 33 -0.38 -8.63 -10.32
N ASN A 34 -1.70 -8.69 -10.13
CA ASN A 34 -2.45 -9.92 -10.36
C ASN A 34 -2.49 -10.33 -11.84
N LEU A 35 -2.48 -9.34 -12.75
CA LEU A 35 -2.49 -9.56 -14.21
C LEU A 35 -1.09 -9.88 -14.79
N PHE A 36 -0.02 -9.83 -14.03
CA PHE A 36 1.34 -10.05 -14.55
C PHE A 36 1.49 -11.31 -15.40
N PRO A 37 0.95 -12.50 -15.04
CA PRO A 37 1.04 -13.67 -15.92
C PRO A 37 0.41 -13.41 -17.30
N ARG A 38 -0.73 -12.74 -17.37
CA ARG A 38 -1.41 -12.41 -18.65
C ARG A 38 -0.67 -11.38 -19.46
N LEU A 39 -0.10 -10.36 -18.78
CA LEU A 39 0.70 -9.32 -19.43
C LEU A 39 2.03 -9.88 -19.95
N MET A 40 2.66 -10.80 -19.20
CA MET A 40 3.88 -11.48 -19.64
C MET A 40 3.63 -12.32 -20.89
N GLU A 41 2.52 -13.04 -20.95
CA GLU A 41 2.11 -13.83 -22.10
C GLU A 41 1.83 -12.95 -23.33
N ASP A 42 1.02 -11.91 -23.17
CA ASP A 42 0.59 -11.03 -24.26
C ASP A 42 1.73 -10.20 -24.86
N PHE A 43 2.62 -9.68 -24.03
CA PHE A 43 3.80 -8.90 -24.47
C PHE A 43 5.05 -9.76 -24.71
N SER A 44 5.00 -11.08 -24.48
CA SER A 44 6.13 -12.00 -24.58
C SER A 44 7.36 -11.54 -23.79
N VAL A 45 7.16 -11.09 -22.55
CA VAL A 45 8.20 -10.53 -21.67
C VAL A 45 8.44 -11.36 -20.42
N THR A 46 9.62 -11.20 -19.84
CA THR A 46 10.01 -11.89 -18.60
C THR A 46 9.47 -11.19 -17.34
N SER A 47 9.53 -11.91 -16.20
CA SER A 47 9.21 -11.35 -14.89
C SER A 47 10.03 -10.09 -14.57
N ALA A 48 11.30 -10.03 -14.95
CA ALA A 48 12.13 -8.85 -14.78
C ALA A 48 11.57 -7.62 -15.52
N VAL A 49 11.10 -7.81 -16.73
CA VAL A 49 10.58 -6.71 -17.58
C VAL A 49 9.24 -6.22 -17.05
N ILE A 50 8.30 -7.12 -16.76
CA ILE A 50 6.98 -6.70 -16.28
C ILE A 50 7.05 -6.04 -14.88
N SER A 51 7.93 -6.52 -13.99
CA SER A 51 8.11 -5.95 -12.65
C SER A 51 8.59 -4.51 -12.65
N ARG A 52 9.31 -4.07 -13.71
CA ARG A 52 9.72 -2.67 -13.86
C ARG A 52 8.51 -1.72 -13.93
N SER A 53 7.38 -2.16 -14.50
CA SER A 53 6.17 -1.33 -14.55
C SER A 53 5.68 -0.94 -13.15
N ALA A 54 5.53 -1.91 -12.25
CA ALA A 54 5.17 -1.64 -10.85
C ALA A 54 6.28 -0.87 -10.12
N GLY A 55 7.55 -1.19 -10.39
CA GLY A 55 8.70 -0.45 -9.86
C GLY A 55 8.68 1.03 -10.25
N ILE A 56 8.35 1.35 -11.51
CA ILE A 56 8.17 2.74 -11.99
C ILE A 56 7.07 3.46 -11.20
N THR A 57 5.91 2.81 -11.01
CA THR A 57 4.81 3.41 -10.24
C THR A 57 5.24 3.73 -8.81
N LEU A 58 5.86 2.79 -8.12
CA LEU A 58 6.24 2.94 -6.72
C LEU A 58 7.38 3.96 -6.55
N LEU A 59 8.41 3.89 -7.38
CA LEU A 59 9.58 4.76 -7.29
C LEU A 59 9.23 6.20 -7.69
N ALA A 60 8.49 6.39 -8.79
CA ALA A 60 8.06 7.71 -9.21
C ALA A 60 7.12 8.35 -8.16
N ALA A 61 6.20 7.58 -7.58
CA ALA A 61 5.36 8.06 -6.48
C ALA A 61 6.19 8.45 -5.25
N ALA A 62 7.22 7.68 -4.89
CA ALA A 62 8.14 8.02 -3.79
C ALA A 62 8.82 9.37 -4.00
N PHE A 63 9.38 9.60 -5.20
CA PHE A 63 10.05 10.88 -5.52
C PHE A 63 9.07 12.06 -5.59
N MET A 64 7.83 11.84 -6.00
CA MET A 64 6.83 12.89 -6.11
C MET A 64 6.13 13.19 -4.78
N ALA A 65 6.09 12.25 -3.84
CA ALA A 65 5.36 12.39 -2.57
C ALA A 65 5.73 13.65 -1.74
N PRO A 66 7.01 14.06 -1.61
CA PRO A 66 7.36 15.28 -0.89
C PRO A 66 6.76 16.57 -1.49
N PHE A 67 6.52 16.58 -2.80
CA PHE A 67 5.92 17.73 -3.49
C PHE A 67 4.40 17.79 -3.37
N ALA A 68 3.75 16.67 -3.05
CA ALA A 68 2.29 16.59 -2.90
C ALA A 68 1.78 17.56 -1.82
N GLY A 69 2.45 17.62 -0.68
CA GLY A 69 2.10 18.54 0.39
C GLY A 69 2.14 20.00 -0.06
N ALA A 70 3.23 20.43 -0.71
CA ALA A 70 3.37 21.79 -1.22
C ALA A 70 2.31 22.14 -2.31
N LEU A 71 1.95 21.16 -3.14
CA LEU A 71 0.87 21.34 -4.12
C LEU A 71 -0.49 21.49 -3.45
N ILE A 72 -0.77 20.67 -2.43
CA ILE A 72 -2.01 20.75 -1.63
C ILE A 72 -2.12 22.12 -0.94
N ASP A 73 -1.03 22.59 -0.32
CA ASP A 73 -1.00 23.89 0.37
C ASP A 73 -1.22 25.06 -0.60
N ARG A 74 -0.66 24.97 -1.81
CA ARG A 74 -0.76 26.04 -2.82
C ARG A 74 -2.10 26.05 -3.55
N PHE A 75 -2.63 24.90 -3.93
CA PHE A 75 -3.79 24.79 -4.83
C PHE A 75 -5.05 24.27 -4.14
N GLY A 76 -4.95 23.77 -2.92
CA GLY A 76 -6.03 23.15 -2.16
C GLY A 76 -6.24 21.67 -2.50
N VAL A 77 -6.58 20.88 -1.49
CA VAL A 77 -6.68 19.42 -1.58
C VAL A 77 -7.65 18.91 -2.64
N ILE A 78 -8.83 19.56 -2.79
CA ILE A 78 -9.86 19.11 -3.74
C ILE A 78 -9.39 19.26 -5.19
N ARG A 79 -8.73 20.38 -5.51
CA ARG A 79 -8.20 20.59 -6.88
C ARG A 79 -7.13 19.55 -7.21
N ILE A 80 -6.26 19.25 -6.27
CA ILE A 80 -5.21 18.23 -6.45
C ILE A 80 -5.84 16.86 -6.64
N ILE A 81 -6.84 16.46 -5.82
CA ILE A 81 -7.56 15.19 -6.01
C ILE A 81 -8.19 15.13 -7.41
N ARG A 82 -8.86 16.19 -7.86
CA ARG A 82 -9.48 16.23 -9.20
C ARG A 82 -8.47 16.10 -10.33
N VAL A 83 -7.31 16.75 -10.22
CA VAL A 83 -6.20 16.58 -11.19
C VAL A 83 -5.75 15.11 -11.19
N GLY A 84 -5.54 14.53 -10.00
CA GLY A 84 -5.18 13.11 -9.87
C GLY A 84 -6.22 12.18 -10.51
N LEU A 85 -7.52 12.43 -10.29
CA LEU A 85 -8.60 11.64 -10.90
C LEU A 85 -8.61 11.72 -12.43
N VAL A 86 -8.34 12.91 -13.00
CA VAL A 86 -8.21 13.06 -14.48
C VAL A 86 -7.04 12.25 -15.00
N VAL A 87 -5.86 12.36 -14.37
CA VAL A 87 -4.68 11.59 -14.76
C VAL A 87 -4.95 10.09 -14.66
N MET A 88 -5.56 9.63 -13.54
CA MET A 88 -5.94 8.22 -13.36
C MET A 88 -6.92 7.76 -14.44
N LEU A 89 -7.95 8.55 -14.76
CA LEU A 89 -8.92 8.19 -15.79
C LEU A 89 -8.26 8.02 -17.15
N ILE A 90 -7.37 8.96 -17.54
CA ILE A 90 -6.62 8.86 -18.80
C ILE A 90 -5.78 7.57 -18.81
N CYS A 91 -5.05 7.28 -17.73
CA CYS A 91 -4.23 6.08 -17.61
C CYS A 91 -5.08 4.81 -17.68
N PHE A 92 -6.21 4.75 -16.96
CA PHE A 92 -7.07 3.56 -16.93
C PHE A 92 -7.76 3.30 -18.27
N ILE A 93 -8.18 4.36 -18.97
CA ILE A 93 -8.72 4.23 -20.35
C ILE A 93 -7.61 3.78 -21.31
N SER A 94 -6.40 4.29 -21.18
CA SER A 94 -5.28 3.94 -22.05
C SER A 94 -4.73 2.52 -21.82
N TYR A 95 -4.90 1.98 -20.61
CA TYR A 95 -4.32 0.69 -20.21
C TYR A 95 -4.73 -0.47 -21.13
N PRO A 96 -6.01 -0.68 -21.47
CA PRO A 96 -6.46 -1.74 -22.39
C PRO A 96 -5.91 -1.61 -23.80
N PHE A 97 -5.50 -0.41 -24.20
CA PHE A 97 -4.99 -0.12 -25.56
C PHE A 97 -3.46 -0.19 -25.65
N ALA A 98 -2.77 -0.52 -24.56
CA ALA A 98 -1.32 -0.70 -24.59
C ALA A 98 -0.96 -1.84 -25.55
N GLY A 99 -0.17 -1.50 -26.58
CA GLY A 99 0.32 -2.44 -27.58
C GLY A 99 1.78 -2.85 -27.38
N SER A 100 2.48 -2.23 -26.42
CA SER A 100 3.86 -2.57 -26.07
C SER A 100 4.16 -2.33 -24.60
N ILE A 101 5.24 -2.94 -24.10
CA ILE A 101 5.69 -2.80 -22.72
C ILE A 101 6.13 -1.37 -22.39
N GLU A 102 6.69 -0.63 -23.37
CA GLU A 102 7.12 0.76 -23.22
C GLU A 102 5.91 1.67 -22.97
N GLN A 103 4.81 1.44 -23.70
CA GLN A 103 3.56 2.17 -23.48
C GLN A 103 3.02 1.89 -22.06
N LEU A 104 3.13 0.64 -21.61
CA LEU A 104 2.75 0.28 -20.25
C LEU A 104 3.61 1.02 -19.20
N TYR A 105 4.91 1.17 -19.43
CA TYR A 105 5.79 1.95 -18.54
C TYR A 105 5.38 3.43 -18.47
N VAL A 106 5.01 4.04 -19.61
CA VAL A 106 4.51 5.42 -19.64
C VAL A 106 3.20 5.54 -18.85
N ILE A 107 2.28 4.60 -19.02
CA ILE A 107 1.02 4.56 -18.25
C ILE A 107 1.32 4.43 -16.76
N HIS A 108 2.23 3.54 -16.35
CA HIS A 108 2.62 3.36 -14.95
C HIS A 108 3.30 4.61 -14.35
N ALA A 109 4.05 5.39 -15.12
CA ALA A 109 4.55 6.69 -14.70
C ALA A 109 3.40 7.70 -14.47
N GLY A 110 2.40 7.70 -15.34
CA GLY A 110 1.17 8.48 -15.15
C GLY A 110 0.37 8.04 -13.92
N LEU A 111 0.26 6.73 -13.68
CA LEU A 111 -0.39 6.18 -12.48
C LEU A 111 0.31 6.64 -11.19
N ALA A 112 1.65 6.76 -11.19
CA ALA A 112 2.39 7.31 -10.05
C ALA A 112 1.95 8.75 -9.73
N LEU A 113 1.86 9.62 -10.74
CA LEU A 113 1.38 10.99 -10.58
C LEU A 113 -0.06 11.01 -10.05
N GLY A 114 -0.93 10.18 -10.61
CA GLY A 114 -2.31 10.02 -10.16
C GLY A 114 -2.40 9.59 -8.70
N LEU A 115 -1.58 8.60 -8.27
CA LEU A 115 -1.51 8.13 -6.87
C LEU A 115 -1.08 9.23 -5.90
N VAL A 116 -0.09 10.03 -6.28
CA VAL A 116 0.39 11.15 -5.45
C VAL A 116 -0.70 12.21 -5.28
N CYS A 117 -1.47 12.49 -6.33
CA CYS A 117 -2.50 13.53 -6.32
C CYS A 117 -3.86 13.07 -5.78
N SER A 118 -4.22 11.78 -5.90
CA SER A 118 -5.54 11.27 -5.47
C SER A 118 -5.49 10.00 -4.61
N GLY A 119 -4.30 9.56 -4.19
CA GLY A 119 -4.11 8.39 -3.32
C GLY A 119 -4.36 8.69 -1.84
N LEU A 120 -3.62 7.99 -0.97
CA LEU A 120 -3.84 8.02 0.48
C LEU A 120 -3.71 9.44 1.07
N MET A 121 -2.59 10.12 0.80
CA MET A 121 -2.24 11.36 1.48
C MET A 121 -3.27 12.50 1.24
N PRO A 122 -3.68 12.84 0.00
CA PRO A 122 -4.69 13.86 -0.21
C PRO A 122 -6.04 13.51 0.43
N ASN A 123 -6.43 12.24 0.42
CA ASN A 123 -7.68 11.78 1.06
C ASN A 123 -7.61 11.82 2.58
N VAL A 124 -6.44 11.57 3.19
CA VAL A 124 -6.22 11.78 4.63
C VAL A 124 -6.38 13.26 4.98
N VAL A 125 -5.77 14.18 4.20
CA VAL A 125 -5.92 15.63 4.40
C VAL A 125 -7.38 16.04 4.30
N LEU A 126 -8.11 15.55 3.29
CA LEU A 126 -9.53 15.81 3.11
C LEU A 126 -10.37 15.34 4.31
N ILE A 127 -10.17 14.09 4.75
CA ILE A 127 -10.91 13.50 5.89
C ILE A 127 -10.59 14.25 7.19
N THR A 128 -9.34 14.61 7.43
CA THR A 128 -8.96 15.32 8.65
C THR A 128 -9.54 16.73 8.73
N ALA A 129 -9.81 17.37 7.58
CA ALA A 129 -10.49 18.64 7.51
C ALA A 129 -11.99 18.54 7.87
N TRP A 130 -12.66 17.44 7.51
CA TRP A 130 -14.09 17.23 7.76
C TRP A 130 -14.40 16.57 9.11
N PHE A 131 -13.49 15.77 9.66
CA PHE A 131 -13.69 15.02 10.90
C PHE A 131 -12.80 15.55 12.01
N GLN A 132 -13.36 16.29 12.96
CA GLN A 132 -12.64 16.72 14.18
C GLN A 132 -12.61 15.63 15.24
N LYS A 133 -13.72 14.88 15.39
CA LYS A 133 -13.82 13.71 16.29
C LYS A 133 -13.79 12.43 15.46
N GLY A 134 -13.09 11.40 15.94
CA GLY A 134 -12.99 10.10 15.26
C GLY A 134 -12.06 10.07 14.03
N ARG A 135 -11.15 11.05 13.88
CA ARG A 135 -10.18 11.12 12.75
C ARG A 135 -9.41 9.83 12.56
N GLY A 136 -8.90 9.23 13.65
CA GLY A 136 -8.11 8.01 13.56
C GLY A 136 -8.89 6.84 12.97
N SER A 137 -10.14 6.63 13.41
CA SER A 137 -11.00 5.58 12.87
C SER A 137 -11.31 5.79 11.38
N MET A 138 -11.54 7.04 10.97
CA MET A 138 -11.81 7.36 9.57
C MET A 138 -10.58 7.17 8.66
N ILE A 139 -9.38 7.52 9.14
CA ILE A 139 -8.13 7.23 8.45
C ILE A 139 -7.91 5.72 8.36
N GLY A 140 -8.24 4.97 9.41
CA GLY A 140 -8.17 3.51 9.42
C GLY A 140 -9.10 2.89 8.37
N ILE A 141 -10.35 3.36 8.27
CA ILE A 141 -11.31 2.91 7.24
C ILE A 141 -10.80 3.26 5.84
N LEU A 142 -10.30 4.48 5.64
CA LEU A 142 -9.69 4.89 4.39
C LEU A 142 -8.54 3.94 4.01
N ALA A 143 -7.62 3.71 4.94
CA ALA A 143 -6.46 2.84 4.71
C ALA A 143 -6.85 1.38 4.42
N ALA A 144 -7.93 0.88 5.05
CA ALA A 144 -8.48 -0.45 4.79
C ALA A 144 -9.03 -0.58 3.35
N GLY A 145 -9.47 0.54 2.74
CA GLY A 145 -9.93 0.58 1.36
C GLY A 145 -8.92 0.02 0.35
N SER A 146 -7.60 0.18 0.60
CA SER A 146 -6.58 -0.40 -0.28
C SER A 146 -6.56 -1.92 -0.23
N SER A 147 -6.66 -2.54 0.95
CA SER A 147 -6.72 -4.00 1.06
C SER A 147 -8.03 -4.53 0.46
N LEU A 148 -9.15 -3.83 0.69
CA LEU A 148 -10.41 -4.20 0.06
C LEU A 148 -10.33 -4.16 -1.47
N ALA A 149 -9.61 -3.20 -2.04
CA ALA A 149 -9.38 -3.13 -3.48
C ALA A 149 -8.59 -4.32 -4.02
N GLY A 150 -7.49 -4.70 -3.36
CA GLY A 150 -6.69 -5.87 -3.73
C GLY A 150 -7.46 -7.18 -3.57
N ALA A 151 -8.40 -7.24 -2.61
CA ALA A 151 -9.25 -8.40 -2.39
C ALA A 151 -10.38 -8.53 -3.43
N VAL A 152 -11.00 -7.42 -3.82
CA VAL A 152 -12.25 -7.43 -4.60
C VAL A 152 -12.00 -7.25 -6.09
N LEU A 153 -11.17 -6.27 -6.50
CA LEU A 153 -11.06 -5.91 -7.91
C LEU A 153 -10.51 -7.02 -8.81
N PRO A 154 -9.45 -7.77 -8.43
CA PRO A 154 -8.98 -8.90 -9.25
C PRO A 154 -10.05 -9.98 -9.42
N LEU A 155 -10.81 -10.29 -8.35
CA LEU A 155 -11.91 -11.27 -8.43
C LEU A 155 -13.07 -10.78 -9.31
N ALA A 156 -13.41 -9.50 -9.21
CA ALA A 156 -14.51 -8.92 -9.98
C ALA A 156 -14.28 -8.98 -11.50
N ILE A 157 -13.02 -8.82 -11.94
CA ILE A 157 -12.69 -8.90 -13.37
C ILE A 157 -12.25 -10.29 -13.83
N SER A 158 -12.00 -11.22 -12.91
CA SER A 158 -11.53 -12.58 -13.23
C SER A 158 -12.38 -13.28 -14.30
N PRO A 159 -13.73 -13.21 -14.29
CA PRO A 159 -14.54 -13.81 -15.33
C PRO A 159 -14.29 -13.25 -16.74
N LEU A 160 -13.93 -11.97 -16.85
CA LEU A 160 -13.58 -11.33 -18.12
C LEU A 160 -12.16 -11.68 -18.54
N VAL A 161 -11.22 -11.56 -17.59
CA VAL A 161 -9.79 -11.79 -17.82
C VAL A 161 -9.49 -13.22 -18.28
N LEU A 162 -10.20 -14.19 -17.71
CA LEU A 162 -9.98 -15.62 -17.98
C LEU A 162 -10.85 -16.17 -19.11
N ASN A 163 -11.71 -15.36 -19.67
CA ASN A 163 -12.50 -15.74 -20.85
C ASN A 163 -11.64 -15.57 -22.11
N PRO A 164 -11.53 -16.61 -22.97
CA PRO A 164 -10.74 -16.54 -24.21
C PRO A 164 -11.17 -15.43 -25.18
N ASP A 165 -12.47 -15.04 -25.16
CA ASP A 165 -13.01 -14.03 -26.08
C ASP A 165 -12.73 -12.59 -25.62
N TYR A 166 -12.45 -12.38 -24.32
CA TYR A 166 -12.33 -11.04 -23.75
C TYR A 166 -10.91 -10.70 -23.28
N GLY A 167 -10.34 -11.49 -22.38
CA GLY A 167 -9.00 -11.31 -21.85
C GLY A 167 -8.85 -10.10 -20.91
N TRP A 168 -7.60 -9.82 -20.54
CA TRP A 168 -7.26 -8.79 -19.55
C TRP A 168 -7.62 -7.36 -19.98
N ARG A 169 -7.65 -7.08 -21.29
CA ARG A 169 -8.01 -5.76 -21.82
C ARG A 169 -9.46 -5.40 -21.49
N TRP A 170 -10.37 -6.33 -21.64
CA TRP A 170 -11.78 -6.13 -21.27
C TRP A 170 -11.96 -6.00 -19.76
N GLY A 171 -11.19 -6.77 -18.96
CA GLY A 171 -11.17 -6.64 -17.50
C GLY A 171 -10.76 -5.24 -17.05
N MET A 172 -9.68 -4.71 -17.61
CA MET A 172 -9.21 -3.35 -17.32
C MET A 172 -10.18 -2.27 -17.83
N GLY A 173 -10.78 -2.47 -18.98
CA GLY A 173 -11.82 -1.58 -19.54
C GLY A 173 -13.05 -1.51 -18.62
N ALA A 174 -13.52 -2.65 -18.13
CA ALA A 174 -14.64 -2.71 -17.19
C ALA A 174 -14.31 -1.95 -15.87
N LEU A 175 -13.08 -2.09 -15.36
CA LEU A 175 -12.65 -1.32 -14.19
C LEU A 175 -12.51 0.18 -14.48
N ALA A 176 -12.08 0.58 -15.67
CA ALA A 176 -12.03 1.99 -16.06
C ALA A 176 -13.46 2.61 -16.06
N ILE A 177 -14.45 1.87 -16.54
CA ILE A 177 -15.86 2.27 -16.48
C ILE A 177 -16.33 2.36 -15.02
N ALA A 178 -16.04 1.35 -14.21
CA ALA A 178 -16.37 1.37 -12.78
C ALA A 178 -15.72 2.54 -12.05
N PHE A 179 -14.43 2.80 -12.30
CA PHE A 179 -13.73 3.97 -11.76
C PHE A 179 -14.41 5.28 -12.14
N PHE A 180 -14.82 5.41 -13.40
CA PHE A 180 -15.51 6.62 -13.88
C PHE A 180 -16.79 6.88 -13.06
N PHE A 181 -17.66 5.88 -12.90
CA PHE A 181 -18.93 6.07 -12.21
C PHE A 181 -18.80 6.14 -10.68
N PHE A 182 -17.91 5.35 -10.07
CA PHE A 182 -17.86 5.23 -8.60
C PHE A 182 -16.78 6.09 -7.92
N ALA A 183 -15.78 6.59 -8.65
CA ALA A 183 -14.73 7.43 -8.08
C ALA A 183 -14.60 8.78 -8.78
N PHE A 184 -14.52 8.80 -10.12
CA PHE A 184 -14.31 10.02 -10.87
C PHE A 184 -15.51 10.96 -10.77
N VAL A 185 -16.71 10.55 -11.17
CA VAL A 185 -17.91 11.37 -11.12
C VAL A 185 -18.23 11.86 -9.70
N PRO A 186 -18.27 10.99 -8.66
CA PRO A 186 -18.47 11.45 -7.29
C PRO A 186 -17.36 12.38 -6.80
N GLY A 187 -16.09 12.14 -7.16
CA GLY A 187 -14.97 13.01 -6.82
C GLY A 187 -15.08 14.42 -7.40
N PHE A 188 -15.66 14.56 -8.59
CA PHE A 188 -15.91 15.87 -9.19
C PHE A 188 -17.16 16.57 -8.64
N LEU A 189 -18.24 15.84 -8.44
CA LEU A 189 -19.54 16.42 -8.08
C LEU A 189 -19.73 16.60 -6.58
N LEU A 190 -19.21 15.67 -5.75
CA LEU A 190 -19.53 15.60 -4.33
C LEU A 190 -18.42 16.12 -3.41
N LEU A 191 -17.16 16.24 -3.88
CA LEU A 191 -16.12 16.80 -3.03
C LEU A 191 -16.29 18.30 -2.85
N LYS A 192 -16.39 18.73 -1.59
CA LYS A 192 -16.51 20.14 -1.16
C LYS A 192 -15.46 20.46 -0.10
N PRO A 193 -15.02 21.73 -0.01
CA PRO A 193 -14.15 22.18 1.08
C PRO A 193 -14.87 22.02 2.42
N ALA A 194 -14.09 21.68 3.45
CA ALA A 194 -14.64 21.65 4.82
C ALA A 194 -15.12 23.05 5.21
N PRO A 195 -16.21 23.14 6.00
CA PRO A 195 -16.62 24.43 6.57
C PRO A 195 -15.45 25.00 7.39
N THR A 196 -15.15 26.28 7.18
CA THR A 196 -14.17 26.98 8.03
C THR A 196 -14.69 26.99 9.45
N PRO A 197 -13.90 26.55 10.46
CA PRO A 197 -14.27 26.76 11.85
C PRO A 197 -14.42 28.26 12.08
N ASP A 198 -15.47 28.69 12.83
CA ASP A 198 -15.53 30.06 13.31
C ASP A 198 -14.23 30.37 14.09
N SER A 199 -13.65 31.52 13.83
CA SER A 199 -12.29 31.93 14.18
C SER A 199 -11.99 32.11 15.67
N ASP A 200 -12.80 31.57 16.58
CA ASP A 200 -12.68 31.77 18.02
C ASP A 200 -12.08 30.59 18.80
N ALA A 201 -11.60 29.54 18.15
CA ALA A 201 -10.90 28.45 18.79
C ALA A 201 -9.38 28.56 18.62
N ASP A 202 -8.82 29.69 19.05
CA ASP A 202 -7.37 29.87 19.20
C ASP A 202 -6.89 29.18 20.48
N THR A 203 -6.92 27.83 20.47
CA THR A 203 -6.18 27.03 21.42
C THR A 203 -5.15 26.23 20.64
N THR A 204 -4.10 26.92 20.21
CA THR A 204 -2.82 26.30 19.86
C THR A 204 -2.19 25.74 21.13
N VAL A 205 -2.71 24.62 21.61
CA VAL A 205 -1.91 23.76 22.52
C VAL A 205 -0.68 23.36 21.67
N PRO A 206 0.54 23.70 22.08
CA PRO A 206 1.74 23.29 21.34
C PRO A 206 1.67 21.77 21.17
N ALA A 207 1.63 21.32 19.92
CA ALA A 207 1.57 19.88 19.64
C ALA A 207 2.82 19.24 20.23
N ASP A 208 2.61 18.31 21.18
CA ASP A 208 3.69 17.59 21.86
C ASP A 208 4.46 16.72 20.85
N GLY A 209 5.78 16.66 20.98
CA GLY A 209 6.59 15.86 20.08
C GLY A 209 7.90 16.52 19.65
N VAL A 210 8.65 15.82 18.80
CA VAL A 210 10.00 16.21 18.34
C VAL A 210 9.99 16.75 16.91
N GLU A 211 10.95 17.62 16.60
CA GLU A 211 11.18 18.10 15.24
C GLU A 211 11.86 17.03 14.37
N LEU A 212 11.63 17.07 13.04
CA LEU A 212 12.25 16.13 12.10
C LEU A 212 13.78 16.09 12.25
N ARG A 213 14.45 17.26 12.39
CA ARG A 213 15.90 17.32 12.56
C ARG A 213 16.37 16.56 13.80
N THR A 214 15.59 16.59 14.87
CA THR A 214 15.85 15.88 16.11
C THR A 214 15.58 14.40 15.96
N ALA A 215 14.45 14.04 15.32
CA ALA A 215 14.11 12.65 15.01
C ALA A 215 15.18 11.97 14.14
N MET A 216 15.73 12.66 13.15
CA MET A 216 16.81 12.14 12.27
C MET A 216 18.10 11.76 13.00
N ARG A 217 18.30 12.25 14.22
CA ARG A 217 19.45 11.87 15.07
C ARG A 217 19.17 10.67 15.96
N SER A 218 17.91 10.21 16.02
CA SER A 218 17.52 9.06 16.84
C SER A 218 17.69 7.75 16.09
N ILE A 219 18.19 6.72 16.77
CA ILE A 219 18.24 5.35 16.24
C ILE A 219 16.82 4.84 15.94
N THR A 220 15.83 5.29 16.68
CA THR A 220 14.42 4.90 16.53
C THR A 220 13.86 5.27 15.16
N LEU A 221 14.18 6.46 14.61
CA LEU A 221 13.72 6.83 13.27
C LEU A 221 14.31 5.91 12.20
N TRP A 222 15.62 5.66 12.27
CA TRP A 222 16.29 4.81 11.29
C TRP A 222 15.87 3.35 11.43
N ALA A 223 15.70 2.85 12.66
CA ALA A 223 15.18 1.50 12.91
C ALA A 223 13.76 1.34 12.36
N LEU A 224 12.88 2.34 12.57
CA LEU A 224 11.53 2.33 12.01
C LEU A 224 11.56 2.44 10.49
N ALA A 225 12.30 3.38 9.92
CA ALA A 225 12.35 3.60 8.47
C ALA A 225 12.98 2.42 7.72
N LEU A 226 14.10 1.86 8.21
CA LEU A 226 14.73 0.70 7.59
C LEU A 226 13.93 -0.58 7.82
N GLY A 227 13.38 -0.75 9.02
CA GLY A 227 12.51 -1.89 9.34
C GLY A 227 11.26 -1.89 8.46
N SER A 228 10.59 -0.75 8.32
CA SER A 228 9.42 -0.63 7.46
C SER A 228 9.77 -0.77 5.97
N ALA A 229 10.92 -0.27 5.50
CA ALA A 229 11.40 -0.49 4.15
C ALA A 229 11.62 -1.98 3.84
N CYS A 230 12.20 -2.74 4.79
CA CYS A 230 12.35 -4.20 4.65
C CYS A 230 10.99 -4.91 4.62
N LEU A 231 10.02 -4.47 5.43
CA LEU A 231 8.65 -4.99 5.39
C LEU A 231 7.99 -4.71 4.04
N TRP A 232 8.08 -3.46 3.55
CA TRP A 232 7.52 -3.09 2.25
C TRP A 232 8.23 -3.73 1.06
N PHE A 233 9.55 -3.94 1.16
CA PHE A 233 10.30 -4.76 0.21
C PHE A 233 9.67 -6.14 0.11
N SER A 234 9.48 -6.83 1.25
CA SER A 234 8.95 -8.19 1.30
C SER A 234 7.49 -8.26 0.82
N ILE A 235 6.65 -7.30 1.27
CA ILE A 235 5.23 -7.24 0.90
C ILE A 235 5.07 -7.04 -0.61
N GLN A 236 5.77 -6.06 -1.19
CA GLN A 236 5.59 -5.73 -2.60
C GLN A 236 6.28 -6.74 -3.53
N SER A 237 7.38 -7.34 -3.10
CA SER A 237 7.98 -8.48 -3.79
C SER A 237 6.98 -9.63 -3.92
N MET A 238 6.37 -10.03 -2.80
CA MET A 238 5.37 -11.10 -2.82
C MET A 238 4.17 -10.72 -3.68
N ASN A 239 3.57 -9.57 -3.46
CA ASN A 239 2.40 -9.15 -4.23
C ASN A 239 2.65 -9.12 -5.74
N SER A 240 3.86 -8.74 -6.17
CA SER A 240 4.21 -8.68 -7.60
C SER A 240 4.55 -10.04 -8.22
N GLN A 241 5.03 -11.00 -7.43
CA GLN A 241 5.55 -12.26 -7.94
C GLN A 241 4.66 -13.48 -7.63
N VAL A 242 3.83 -13.37 -6.60
CA VAL A 242 3.12 -14.54 -6.08
C VAL A 242 2.13 -15.15 -7.07
N THR A 243 1.45 -14.33 -7.90
CA THR A 243 0.52 -14.85 -8.92
C THR A 243 1.28 -15.59 -10.02
N ILE A 244 2.45 -15.08 -10.43
CA ILE A 244 3.32 -15.76 -11.40
C ILE A 244 3.79 -17.10 -10.83
N PHE A 245 4.25 -17.13 -9.57
CA PHE A 245 4.66 -18.35 -8.88
C PHE A 245 3.50 -19.37 -8.79
N PHE A 246 2.31 -18.92 -8.40
CA PHE A 246 1.14 -19.80 -8.29
C PHE A 246 0.79 -20.49 -9.61
N GLU A 247 0.88 -19.76 -10.73
CA GLU A 247 0.54 -20.33 -12.03
C GLU A 247 1.69 -21.13 -12.65
N GLN A 248 2.92 -20.63 -12.62
CA GLN A 248 4.03 -21.22 -13.37
C GLN A 248 4.78 -22.33 -12.61
N GLU A 249 4.91 -22.24 -11.29
CA GLU A 249 5.66 -23.25 -10.52
C GLU A 249 4.77 -24.12 -9.62
N ALA A 250 3.79 -23.51 -8.95
CA ALA A 250 2.82 -24.28 -8.16
C ALA A 250 1.71 -24.91 -9.03
N ALA A 251 1.71 -24.64 -10.34
CA ALA A 251 0.78 -25.21 -11.33
C ALA A 251 -0.70 -25.06 -10.95
N LEU A 252 -1.05 -23.96 -10.25
CA LEU A 252 -2.42 -23.66 -9.92
C LEU A 252 -3.15 -23.10 -11.14
N THR A 253 -4.45 -23.37 -11.21
CA THR A 253 -5.29 -22.70 -12.22
C THR A 253 -5.31 -21.19 -11.99
N PRO A 254 -5.43 -20.35 -13.04
CA PRO A 254 -5.49 -18.89 -12.90
C PRO A 254 -6.58 -18.41 -11.94
N GLN A 255 -7.73 -19.11 -11.90
CA GLN A 255 -8.82 -18.84 -10.95
C GLN A 255 -8.33 -19.04 -9.51
N ARG A 256 -7.65 -20.14 -9.23
CA ARG A 256 -7.12 -20.45 -7.89
C ARG A 256 -6.03 -19.47 -7.49
N ALA A 257 -5.15 -19.11 -8.40
CA ALA A 257 -4.09 -18.10 -8.18
C ALA A 257 -4.70 -16.75 -7.81
N THR A 258 -5.71 -16.27 -8.54
CA THR A 258 -6.44 -15.03 -8.22
C THR A 258 -7.17 -15.11 -6.88
N LEU A 259 -7.78 -16.26 -6.55
CA LEU A 259 -8.43 -16.46 -5.25
C LEU A 259 -7.41 -16.35 -4.09
N LEU A 260 -6.25 -16.99 -4.21
CA LEU A 260 -5.21 -16.91 -3.17
C LEU A 260 -4.60 -15.51 -3.07
N PHE A 261 -4.40 -14.81 -4.19
CA PHE A 261 -4.00 -13.41 -4.20
C PHE A 261 -5.02 -12.54 -3.44
N SER A 262 -6.28 -12.71 -3.73
CA SER A 262 -7.36 -11.97 -3.04
C SER A 262 -7.46 -12.33 -1.56
N LEU A 263 -7.18 -13.58 -1.18
CA LEU A 263 -7.14 -14.02 0.22
C LEU A 263 -6.05 -13.28 1.02
N ILE A 264 -4.87 -13.04 0.43
CA ILE A 264 -3.82 -12.21 1.05
C ILE A 264 -4.41 -10.86 1.46
N PHE A 265 -5.16 -10.22 0.57
CA PHE A 265 -5.72 -8.90 0.81
C PHE A 265 -6.93 -8.91 1.75
N TRP A 266 -7.76 -9.95 1.73
CA TRP A 266 -8.82 -10.13 2.73
C TRP A 266 -8.23 -10.28 4.14
N CYS A 267 -7.21 -11.11 4.30
CA CYS A 267 -6.53 -11.26 5.58
C CYS A 267 -5.81 -9.98 5.99
N SER A 268 -5.24 -9.22 5.04
CA SER A 268 -4.65 -7.90 5.29
C SER A 268 -5.71 -6.88 5.75
N PHE A 269 -6.91 -6.90 5.15
CA PHE A 269 -8.01 -6.05 5.58
C PHE A 269 -8.36 -6.31 7.06
N PHE A 270 -8.59 -7.56 7.43
CA PHE A 270 -8.88 -7.90 8.83
C PHE A 270 -7.68 -7.65 9.76
N GLY A 271 -6.46 -7.90 9.28
CA GLY A 271 -5.23 -7.63 10.02
C GLY A 271 -5.08 -6.16 10.42
N LYS A 272 -5.44 -5.21 9.53
CA LYS A 272 -5.41 -3.77 9.84
C LYS A 272 -6.25 -3.42 11.06
N PHE A 273 -7.45 -3.98 11.15
CA PHE A 273 -8.34 -3.73 12.30
C PHE A 273 -7.88 -4.49 13.54
N LEU A 274 -7.52 -5.76 13.40
CA LEU A 274 -7.08 -6.60 14.52
C LEU A 274 -5.86 -5.99 15.23
N PHE A 275 -4.80 -5.68 14.48
CA PHE A 275 -3.58 -5.13 15.07
C PHE A 275 -3.75 -3.69 15.54
N GLY A 276 -4.63 -2.90 14.88
CA GLY A 276 -5.06 -1.61 15.40
C GLY A 276 -5.67 -1.73 16.78
N ALA A 277 -6.67 -2.61 16.96
CA ALA A 277 -7.32 -2.83 18.25
C ALA A 277 -6.36 -3.41 19.32
N VAL A 278 -5.52 -4.39 18.95
CA VAL A 278 -4.52 -4.97 19.88
C VAL A 278 -3.52 -3.92 20.36
N SER A 279 -3.22 -2.92 19.54
CA SER A 279 -2.29 -1.83 19.90
C SER A 279 -2.82 -0.87 20.97
N ASP A 280 -4.11 -0.94 21.29
CA ASP A 280 -4.69 -0.19 22.42
C ASP A 280 -4.36 -0.83 23.78
N PHE A 281 -4.04 -2.13 23.80
CA PHE A 281 -3.76 -2.91 25.02
C PHE A 281 -2.27 -3.24 25.19
N ILE A 282 -1.49 -3.27 24.11
CA ILE A 282 -0.08 -3.65 24.10
C ILE A 282 0.73 -2.53 23.44
N ALA A 283 1.93 -2.26 23.96
CA ALA A 283 2.83 -1.25 23.37
C ALA A 283 3.03 -1.49 21.87
N LYS A 284 2.80 -0.45 21.07
CA LYS A 284 2.72 -0.52 19.60
C LYS A 284 3.95 -1.15 18.95
N ARG A 285 5.15 -0.92 19.51
CA ARG A 285 6.38 -1.57 19.06
C ARG A 285 6.33 -3.09 19.13
N HIS A 286 5.76 -3.65 20.21
CA HIS A 286 5.64 -5.09 20.38
C HIS A 286 4.58 -5.66 19.42
N VAL A 287 3.49 -4.93 19.20
CA VAL A 287 2.46 -5.31 18.22
C VAL A 287 3.06 -5.31 16.80
N MET A 288 3.88 -4.31 16.46
CA MET A 288 4.61 -4.26 15.19
C MET A 288 5.57 -5.44 15.05
N GLN A 289 6.27 -5.81 16.12
CA GLN A 289 7.16 -6.97 16.13
C GLN A 289 6.40 -8.28 15.91
N ILE A 290 5.25 -8.45 16.58
CA ILE A 290 4.37 -9.63 16.37
C ILE A 290 3.89 -9.68 14.92
N ALA A 291 3.42 -8.56 14.36
CA ALA A 291 2.98 -8.50 12.97
C ALA A 291 4.11 -8.86 11.98
N SER A 292 5.34 -8.36 12.24
CA SER A 292 6.52 -8.69 11.44
C SER A 292 6.90 -10.17 11.54
N CYS A 293 6.81 -10.77 12.73
CA CYS A 293 7.03 -12.21 12.90
C CYS A 293 5.97 -13.03 12.17
N ILE A 294 4.70 -12.63 12.18
CA ILE A 294 3.62 -13.31 11.46
C ILE A 294 3.85 -13.23 9.95
N LEU A 295 4.28 -12.06 9.43
CA LEU A 295 4.63 -11.90 8.02
C LEU A 295 5.80 -12.83 7.64
N PHE A 296 6.84 -12.87 8.44
CA PHE A 296 7.99 -13.75 8.24
C PHE A 296 7.60 -15.24 8.28
N LEU A 297 6.77 -15.65 9.26
CA LEU A 297 6.24 -17.01 9.33
C LEU A 297 5.41 -17.37 8.09
N GLY A 298 4.64 -16.38 7.58
CA GLY A 298 3.97 -16.52 6.29
C GLY A 298 4.95 -16.88 5.18
N CYS A 299 6.05 -16.13 5.03
CA CYS A 299 7.08 -16.44 4.02
C CYS A 299 7.67 -17.85 4.20
N LEU A 300 7.90 -18.30 5.44
CA LEU A 300 8.43 -19.64 5.71
C LEU A 300 7.51 -20.78 5.25
N LEU A 301 6.19 -20.56 5.21
CA LEU A 301 5.23 -21.56 4.73
C LEU A 301 5.40 -21.93 3.26
N LEU A 302 6.09 -21.09 2.47
CA LEU A 302 6.40 -21.40 1.08
C LEU A 302 7.49 -22.46 0.91
N PHE A 303 8.30 -22.72 1.94
CA PHE A 303 9.43 -23.65 1.83
C PHE A 303 9.07 -25.04 2.34
N ASN A 304 9.57 -26.04 1.64
CA ASN A 304 9.51 -27.44 1.99
C ASN A 304 10.92 -28.00 2.08
N TYR A 305 11.21 -28.73 3.16
CA TYR A 305 12.48 -29.45 3.35
C TYR A 305 12.23 -30.95 3.35
N SER A 306 12.70 -31.64 2.33
CA SER A 306 12.50 -33.09 2.19
C SER A 306 13.74 -33.71 1.54
N GLY A 307 14.18 -34.86 2.07
CA GLY A 307 15.31 -35.59 1.51
C GLY A 307 16.67 -34.86 1.55
N GLY A 308 16.83 -33.84 2.40
CA GLY A 308 18.06 -33.02 2.46
C GLY A 308 18.05 -31.82 1.51
N GLU A 309 17.00 -31.62 0.70
CA GLU A 309 16.88 -30.53 -0.24
C GLU A 309 15.78 -29.55 0.17
N LEU A 310 16.05 -28.27 -0.04
CA LEU A 310 15.09 -27.18 0.14
C LEU A 310 14.40 -26.92 -1.18
N SER A 311 13.07 -26.89 -1.18
CA SER A 311 12.24 -26.63 -2.34
C SER A 311 11.06 -25.72 -1.96
N LEU A 312 10.34 -25.21 -2.96
CA LEU A 312 9.09 -24.50 -2.72
C LEU A 312 7.91 -25.47 -2.70
N THR A 313 6.94 -25.16 -1.86
CA THR A 313 5.74 -26.00 -1.74
C THR A 313 4.79 -25.78 -2.91
N THR A 314 4.19 -26.85 -3.40
CA THR A 314 3.08 -26.84 -4.34
C THR A 314 1.77 -27.32 -3.69
N ASP A 315 1.82 -27.62 -2.38
CA ASP A 315 0.65 -28.08 -1.62
C ASP A 315 -0.37 -26.97 -1.45
N GLY A 316 -1.58 -27.18 -1.94
CA GLY A 316 -2.66 -26.18 -1.95
C GLY A 316 -3.09 -25.73 -0.55
N LEU A 317 -3.00 -26.58 0.47
CA LEU A 317 -3.31 -26.18 1.85
C LEU A 317 -2.23 -25.22 2.39
N ARG A 318 -0.95 -25.55 2.20
CA ARG A 318 0.16 -24.71 2.64
C ARG A 318 0.16 -23.36 1.92
N LEU A 319 -0.14 -23.33 0.62
CA LEU A 319 -0.29 -22.08 -0.14
C LEU A 319 -1.48 -21.23 0.36
N THR A 320 -2.56 -21.87 0.78
CA THR A 320 -3.70 -21.17 1.41
C THR A 320 -3.31 -20.63 2.79
N LEU A 321 -2.60 -21.40 3.61
CA LEU A 321 -2.09 -20.93 4.90
C LEU A 321 -1.06 -19.79 4.72
N PHE A 322 -0.17 -19.89 3.74
CA PHE A 322 0.73 -18.80 3.37
C PHE A 322 -0.06 -17.52 3.08
N ALA A 323 -1.06 -17.58 2.19
CA ALA A 323 -1.85 -16.42 1.81
C ALA A 323 -2.55 -15.78 3.03
N ALA A 324 -3.09 -16.60 3.94
CA ALA A 324 -3.76 -16.13 5.15
C ALA A 324 -2.79 -15.51 6.16
N VAL A 325 -1.71 -16.21 6.50
CA VAL A 325 -0.74 -15.77 7.52
C VAL A 325 0.05 -14.54 7.03
N PHE A 326 0.55 -14.59 5.79
CA PHE A 326 1.27 -13.47 5.18
C PHE A 326 0.37 -12.23 5.07
N GLY A 327 -0.87 -12.42 4.60
CA GLY A 327 -1.85 -11.34 4.50
C GLY A 327 -2.17 -10.70 5.86
N LEU A 328 -2.35 -11.48 6.90
CA LEU A 328 -2.58 -11.01 8.26
C LEU A 328 -1.40 -10.16 8.76
N GLY A 329 -0.18 -10.66 8.61
CA GLY A 329 1.06 -9.93 8.92
C GLY A 329 1.20 -8.64 8.12
N PHE A 330 0.91 -8.67 6.82
CA PHE A 330 0.88 -7.48 5.95
C PHE A 330 -0.04 -6.40 6.51
N GLY A 331 -1.29 -6.74 6.85
CA GLY A 331 -2.24 -5.78 7.42
C GLY A 331 -1.75 -5.17 8.72
N GLY A 332 -1.18 -5.98 9.61
CA GLY A 332 -0.60 -5.55 10.88
C GLY A 332 0.58 -4.60 10.67
N CYS A 333 1.54 -4.95 9.83
CA CYS A 333 2.71 -4.12 9.54
C CYS A 333 2.30 -2.76 8.98
N PHE A 334 1.36 -2.72 8.01
CA PHE A 334 0.85 -1.48 7.43
C PHE A 334 0.31 -0.50 8.49
N THR A 335 -0.49 -1.00 9.42
CA THR A 335 -1.11 -0.18 10.46
C THR A 335 -0.08 0.24 11.51
N MET A 336 0.79 -0.67 11.93
CA MET A 336 1.73 -0.43 13.00
C MET A 336 2.84 0.57 12.64
N ILE A 337 3.30 0.64 11.40
CA ILE A 337 4.30 1.64 10.96
C ILE A 337 3.82 3.06 11.33
N GLN A 338 2.57 3.38 11.02
CA GLN A 338 2.01 4.71 11.28
C GLN A 338 1.81 4.95 12.79
N LEU A 339 1.28 3.96 13.51
CA LEU A 339 0.99 4.09 14.94
C LEU A 339 2.26 4.16 15.80
N VAL A 340 3.31 3.42 15.43
CA VAL A 340 4.62 3.49 16.08
C VAL A 340 5.29 4.85 15.83
N ALA A 341 5.17 5.40 14.61
CA ALA A 341 5.68 6.73 14.32
C ALA A 341 5.02 7.81 15.19
N VAL A 342 3.68 7.75 15.36
CA VAL A 342 2.93 8.68 16.21
C VAL A 342 3.35 8.53 17.68
N GLU A 343 3.45 7.29 18.19
CA GLU A 343 3.84 7.04 19.59
C GLU A 343 5.29 7.48 19.87
N SER A 344 6.21 7.27 18.93
CA SER A 344 7.62 7.55 19.13
C SER A 344 8.00 9.02 19.00
N PHE A 345 7.31 9.78 18.13
CA PHE A 345 7.74 11.14 17.77
C PHE A 345 6.71 12.23 18.10
N GLY A 346 5.50 11.86 18.56
CA GLY A 346 4.42 12.80 18.83
C GLY A 346 3.86 13.45 17.58
N GLN A 347 3.15 14.58 17.74
CA GLN A 347 2.39 15.22 16.65
C GLN A 347 3.06 16.45 16.03
N ARG A 348 4.08 17.05 16.66
CA ARG A 348 4.69 18.35 16.27
C ARG A 348 5.22 18.40 14.83
N SER A 349 5.88 17.36 14.35
CA SER A 349 6.42 17.27 12.99
C SER A 349 6.04 15.95 12.31
N LEU A 350 4.92 15.34 12.74
CA LEU A 350 4.51 13.99 12.32
C LEU A 350 4.41 13.87 10.78
N GLY A 351 3.83 14.84 10.11
CA GLY A 351 3.70 14.80 8.63
C GLY A 351 5.04 14.74 7.91
N LYS A 352 6.07 15.47 8.40
CA LYS A 352 7.42 15.44 7.83
C LYS A 352 8.12 14.10 8.11
N ILE A 353 7.93 13.57 9.31
CA ILE A 353 8.51 12.29 9.74
C ILE A 353 7.88 11.13 8.97
N LEU A 354 6.54 11.08 8.88
CA LEU A 354 5.85 10.08 8.07
C LEU A 354 6.19 10.21 6.58
N GLY A 355 6.31 11.43 6.06
CA GLY A 355 6.74 11.65 4.68
C GLY A 355 8.13 11.05 4.38
N PHE A 356 9.07 11.20 5.32
CA PHE A 356 10.40 10.58 5.23
C PHE A 356 10.33 9.05 5.28
N ILE A 357 9.54 8.48 6.22
CA ILE A 357 9.35 7.03 6.33
C ILE A 357 8.72 6.49 5.05
N VAL A 358 7.65 7.12 4.54
CA VAL A 358 6.97 6.70 3.31
C VAL A 358 7.89 6.75 2.08
N PHE A 359 8.79 7.74 2.00
CA PHE A 359 9.78 7.80 0.93
C PHE A 359 10.71 6.58 0.95
N ILE A 360 11.22 6.21 2.13
CA ILE A 360 12.10 5.04 2.31
C ILE A 360 11.33 3.74 2.08
N ASP A 361 10.10 3.62 2.58
CA ASP A 361 9.20 2.48 2.37
C ASP A 361 8.91 2.24 0.88
N SER A 362 8.53 3.29 0.17
CA SER A 362 8.22 3.20 -1.27
C SER A 362 9.46 2.85 -2.09
N THR A 363 10.64 3.32 -1.66
CA THR A 363 11.92 2.92 -2.27
C THR A 363 12.19 1.43 -2.01
N GLY A 364 12.00 0.96 -0.78
CA GLY A 364 12.10 -0.46 -0.44
C GLY A 364 11.14 -1.32 -1.24
N ALA A 365 9.88 -0.90 -1.36
CA ALA A 365 8.85 -1.55 -2.16
C ALA A 365 9.22 -1.67 -3.65
N ALA A 366 9.71 -0.57 -4.24
CA ALA A 366 10.13 -0.54 -5.64
C ALA A 366 11.34 -1.45 -5.89
N LEU A 367 12.36 -1.37 -5.02
CA LEU A 367 13.54 -2.22 -5.09
C LEU A 367 13.16 -3.70 -4.96
N GLY A 368 12.27 -4.04 -4.02
CA GLY A 368 11.79 -5.41 -3.84
C GLY A 368 11.13 -5.95 -5.10
N THR A 369 10.19 -5.19 -5.64
CA THR A 369 9.46 -5.58 -6.86
C THR A 369 10.40 -5.83 -8.04
N VAL A 370 11.34 -4.90 -8.31
CA VAL A 370 12.24 -4.99 -9.45
C VAL A 370 13.31 -6.06 -9.25
N LEU A 371 13.94 -6.10 -8.07
CA LEU A 371 15.05 -7.02 -7.78
C LEU A 371 14.56 -8.48 -7.78
N ILE A 372 13.41 -8.77 -7.16
CA ILE A 372 12.90 -10.12 -7.11
C ILE A 372 12.44 -10.60 -8.49
N GLY A 373 11.83 -9.74 -9.30
CA GLY A 373 11.54 -10.06 -10.70
C GLY A 373 12.81 -10.34 -11.54
N GLN A 374 13.90 -9.61 -11.27
CA GLN A 374 15.17 -9.81 -11.94
C GLN A 374 15.86 -11.11 -11.47
N LEU A 375 15.85 -11.39 -10.18
CA LEU A 375 16.36 -12.65 -9.62
C LEU A 375 15.60 -13.84 -10.23
N ARG A 376 14.26 -13.81 -10.29
CA ARG A 376 13.46 -14.86 -10.93
C ARG A 376 13.89 -15.13 -12.35
N THR A 377 14.13 -14.08 -13.13
CA THR A 377 14.58 -14.23 -14.52
C THR A 377 15.99 -14.81 -14.63
N SER A 378 16.89 -14.48 -13.71
CA SER A 378 18.27 -14.93 -13.73
C SER A 378 18.48 -16.34 -13.16
N THR A 379 17.71 -16.73 -12.13
CA THR A 379 17.80 -18.07 -11.50
C THR A 379 16.98 -19.13 -12.21
N GLY A 380 15.92 -18.73 -12.89
CA GLY A 380 15.01 -19.64 -13.59
C GLY A 380 13.90 -20.21 -12.69
N ASP A 381 13.95 -19.99 -11.37
CA ASP A 381 12.96 -20.44 -10.38
C ASP A 381 12.72 -19.42 -9.29
N TYR A 382 11.76 -19.67 -8.37
CA TYR A 382 11.43 -18.77 -7.26
C TYR A 382 12.14 -19.13 -5.94
N LEU A 383 12.96 -20.17 -5.87
CA LEU A 383 13.59 -20.59 -4.60
C LEU A 383 14.50 -19.48 -4.05
N VAL A 384 15.48 -19.04 -4.84
CA VAL A 384 16.40 -17.96 -4.42
C VAL A 384 15.66 -16.63 -4.23
N PRO A 385 14.78 -16.17 -5.15
CA PRO A 385 13.97 -14.98 -4.94
C PRO A 385 13.22 -14.97 -3.60
N PHE A 386 12.52 -16.04 -3.24
CA PHE A 386 11.75 -16.08 -2.00
C PHE A 386 12.63 -16.26 -0.75
N LEU A 387 13.79 -16.90 -0.86
CA LEU A 387 14.79 -16.89 0.21
C LEU A 387 15.26 -15.46 0.52
N VAL A 388 15.53 -14.64 -0.50
CA VAL A 388 15.90 -13.23 -0.32
C VAL A 388 14.76 -12.46 0.35
N VAL A 389 13.52 -12.61 -0.10
CA VAL A 389 12.36 -11.96 0.53
C VAL A 389 12.25 -12.36 2.01
N THR A 390 12.41 -13.63 2.31
CA THR A 390 12.32 -14.17 3.69
C THR A 390 13.46 -13.64 4.57
N ALA A 391 14.69 -13.55 4.03
CA ALA A 391 15.84 -13.00 4.75
C ALA A 391 15.65 -11.51 5.04
N VAL A 392 15.10 -10.75 4.08
CA VAL A 392 14.78 -9.32 4.29
C VAL A 392 13.66 -9.16 5.32
N ALA A 393 12.64 -10.03 5.32
CA ALA A 393 11.59 -10.03 6.34
C ALA A 393 12.15 -10.33 7.75
N ALA A 394 13.13 -11.26 7.86
CA ALA A 394 13.84 -11.51 9.12
C ALA A 394 14.65 -10.29 9.57
N THR A 395 15.32 -9.60 8.63
CA THR A 395 16.05 -8.36 8.92
C THR A 395 15.12 -7.26 9.44
N ALA A 396 13.89 -7.18 8.93
CA ALA A 396 12.89 -6.25 9.42
C ALA A 396 12.56 -6.49 10.91
N ILE A 397 12.45 -7.75 11.36
CA ILE A 397 12.19 -8.10 12.77
C ILE A 397 13.34 -7.56 13.65
N LEU A 398 14.59 -7.72 13.22
CA LEU A 398 15.75 -7.20 13.94
C LEU A 398 15.73 -5.67 14.01
N ALA A 399 15.44 -5.00 12.89
CA ALA A 399 15.36 -3.54 12.88
C ALA A 399 14.23 -3.03 13.80
N VAL A 400 13.03 -3.63 13.74
CA VAL A 400 11.89 -3.27 14.60
C VAL A 400 12.22 -3.48 16.08
N SER A 401 13.04 -4.47 16.45
CA SER A 401 13.46 -4.68 17.86
C SER A 401 14.27 -3.54 18.45
N LEU A 402 14.92 -2.73 17.59
CA LEU A 402 15.72 -1.56 18.01
C LEU A 402 14.89 -0.30 18.27
N ILE A 403 13.58 -0.34 17.99
CA ILE A 403 12.70 0.82 18.20
C ILE A 403 12.52 1.07 19.70
N LYS A 404 12.88 2.29 20.15
CA LYS A 404 12.67 2.76 21.50
C LYS A 404 11.75 3.99 21.49
N PRO A 405 10.84 4.14 22.46
CA PRO A 405 10.02 5.35 22.55
C PRO A 405 10.90 6.60 22.72
N VAL A 406 10.57 7.66 21.99
CA VAL A 406 11.27 8.97 22.06
C VAL A 406 10.20 10.01 22.33
N THR A 407 9.81 10.17 23.60
CA THR A 407 8.72 11.07 24.00
C THR A 407 9.17 12.51 24.31
N SER A 408 10.48 12.73 24.55
CA SER A 408 11.00 14.07 24.85
C SER A 408 12.38 14.31 24.25
N SER A 409 12.77 15.59 24.12
CA SER A 409 14.14 15.97 23.72
C SER A 409 15.22 15.49 24.70
N ALA A 410 14.85 15.25 25.97
CA ALA A 410 15.73 14.71 27.00
C ALA A 410 16.06 13.21 26.77
N ASP A 411 15.11 12.43 26.23
CA ASP A 411 15.33 11.00 25.92
C ASP A 411 16.35 10.79 24.80
N LEU A 412 16.56 11.79 23.95
CA LEU A 412 17.55 11.73 22.85
C LEU A 412 18.99 11.88 23.36
N SER A 413 19.19 12.57 24.48
CA SER A 413 20.50 12.69 25.10
C SER A 413 20.94 11.42 25.84
N ALA A 414 19.96 10.63 26.31
CA ALA A 414 20.19 9.35 26.99
C ALA A 414 20.39 8.16 26.03
N ASN A 415 19.97 8.30 24.75
CA ASN A 415 20.09 7.27 23.71
C ASN A 415 21.27 7.48 22.75
N ARG A 416 22.19 8.38 23.06
CA ARG A 416 23.53 8.50 22.45
C ARG A 416 24.52 7.63 23.22
#